data_c313fde12bf05e79723986499f591288
#
_entry.id   c313fde12bf05e79723986499f591288
#
_cell.length_a   1.000
_cell.length_b   1.000
_cell.length_c   1.000
_cell.angle_alpha   90.00
_cell.angle_beta   90.00
_cell.angle_gamma   90.00
#
_symmetry.space_group_name_H-M   'P 1'
#
loop_
_entity.id
_entity.type
_entity.pdbx_description
1 polymer ?
#
loop_
_entity_poly.entity_id
_entity_poly.type
_entity_poly.pdbx_seq_one_letter_code
_entity_poly.pdbx_strand_id
1 'polypeptide(L)'
;MYDYTYYGDYGYDSAFGVGEFAIFGTGTLLIGTGIFIIILVALWKIFKKAGKKGWEAIIPIYNLIVLLEISGLPTWYLVLYLIPLVNIYVMFKTYIELSKKFGKDTLFGVLMVFFPIICMPILAFSNCTYKSKDEVNNI
;
A
#
# COMPACT_ATOMS: atom_id res chain seq x y z
N MET A 1 33.95 16.54 -58.84
CA MET A 1 32.86 15.59 -58.83
C MET A 1 32.66 15.16 -57.40
N TYR A 2 31.73 15.83 -56.68
CA TYR A 2 31.47 15.60 -55.25
C TYR A 2 30.32 14.63 -55.12
N ASP A 3 30.58 13.47 -54.53
CA ASP A 3 29.61 12.42 -54.30
C ASP A 3 28.75 12.78 -53.07
N TYR A 4 27.49 13.09 -53.28
CA TYR A 4 26.50 13.43 -52.26
C TYR A 4 25.63 12.21 -51.84
N THR A 5 26.24 11.06 -51.65
CA THR A 5 25.52 9.86 -51.23
C THR A 5 25.80 9.46 -49.78
N TYR A 6 25.73 10.42 -48.83
CA TYR A 6 25.75 10.07 -47.43
C TYR A 6 24.75 10.89 -46.58
N TYR A 7 23.49 10.87 -47.04
CA TYR A 7 22.35 11.32 -46.25
C TYR A 7 21.26 10.27 -46.35
N GLY A 8 21.42 9.21 -45.64
CA GLY A 8 20.37 8.22 -45.51
C GLY A 8 20.60 7.40 -44.28
N ASP A 9 19.64 7.46 -43.40
CA ASP A 9 19.40 6.46 -42.37
C ASP A 9 19.77 6.77 -40.93
N TYR A 10 19.19 7.86 -40.42
CA TYR A 10 19.07 8.05 -38.97
C TYR A 10 17.59 8.20 -38.51
N GLY A 11 16.63 7.62 -39.22
CA GLY A 11 15.22 7.91 -39.02
C GLY A 11 14.36 6.84 -38.37
N TYR A 12 14.85 5.62 -38.14
CA TYR A 12 13.95 4.50 -37.79
C TYR A 12 14.17 3.84 -36.42
N ASP A 13 15.31 4.06 -35.77
CA ASP A 13 15.58 3.42 -34.48
C ASP A 13 14.89 4.09 -33.29
N SER A 14 14.49 5.36 -33.41
CA SER A 14 13.80 6.08 -32.34
C SER A 14 12.32 5.74 -32.19
N ALA A 15 11.66 5.28 -33.28
CA ALA A 15 10.24 4.91 -33.25
C ALA A 15 10.00 3.56 -32.54
N PHE A 16 10.96 2.64 -32.63
CA PHE A 16 10.86 1.33 -31.99
C PHE A 16 10.95 1.44 -30.46
N GLY A 17 11.88 2.23 -29.94
CA GLY A 17 12.02 2.47 -28.50
C GLY A 17 10.82 3.14 -27.87
N VAL A 18 10.21 4.14 -28.52
CA VAL A 18 9.04 4.86 -27.97
C VAL A 18 7.81 3.95 -27.90
N GLY A 19 7.61 3.06 -28.87
CA GLY A 19 6.50 2.11 -28.88
C GLY A 19 6.59 1.09 -27.73
N GLU A 20 7.77 0.53 -27.50
CA GLU A 20 8.01 -0.42 -26.41
C GLU A 20 7.82 0.25 -25.04
N PHE A 21 8.40 1.42 -24.81
CA PHE A 21 8.20 2.17 -23.57
C PHE A 21 6.74 2.53 -23.34
N ALA A 22 5.98 2.84 -24.39
CA ALA A 22 4.54 3.13 -24.27
C ALA A 22 3.74 1.87 -23.87
N ILE A 23 4.02 0.72 -24.46
CA ILE A 23 3.34 -0.55 -24.14
C ILE A 23 3.68 -0.99 -22.71
N PHE A 24 4.96 -0.99 -22.33
CA PHE A 24 5.38 -1.32 -20.95
C PHE A 24 4.84 -0.32 -19.94
N GLY A 25 4.87 0.98 -20.25
CA GLY A 25 4.34 2.03 -19.39
C GLY A 25 2.83 1.89 -19.17
N THR A 26 2.06 1.66 -20.23
CA THR A 26 0.60 1.48 -20.14
C THR A 26 0.24 0.21 -19.37
N GLY A 27 0.93 -0.91 -19.63
CA GLY A 27 0.73 -2.16 -18.90
C GLY A 27 1.01 -2.02 -17.41
N THR A 28 2.11 -1.38 -17.05
CA THR A 28 2.49 -1.12 -15.66
C THR A 28 1.49 -0.23 -14.95
N LEU A 29 0.98 0.82 -15.61
CA LEU A 29 -0.05 1.70 -15.07
C LEU A 29 -1.36 0.96 -14.80
N LEU A 30 -1.82 0.11 -15.72
CA LEU A 30 -3.05 -0.67 -15.55
C LEU A 30 -2.93 -1.66 -14.37
N ILE A 31 -1.83 -2.39 -14.30
CA ILE A 31 -1.55 -3.32 -13.19
C ILE A 31 -1.45 -2.56 -11.87
N GLY A 32 -0.69 -1.46 -11.82
CA GLY A 32 -0.53 -0.63 -10.63
C GLY A 32 -1.86 -0.06 -10.13
N THR A 33 -2.71 0.41 -11.06
CA THR A 33 -4.05 0.91 -10.72
C THR A 33 -4.94 -0.22 -10.15
N GLY A 34 -4.89 -1.42 -10.74
CA GLY A 34 -5.63 -2.57 -10.25
C GLY A 34 -5.21 -2.96 -8.82
N ILE A 35 -3.91 -3.02 -8.56
CA ILE A 35 -3.35 -3.28 -7.23
C ILE A 35 -3.79 -2.22 -6.23
N PHE A 36 -3.72 -0.95 -6.61
CA PHE A 36 -4.12 0.17 -5.77
C PHE A 36 -5.59 0.09 -5.36
N ILE A 37 -6.49 -0.23 -6.30
CA ILE A 37 -7.91 -0.42 -6.02
C ILE A 37 -8.14 -1.58 -5.05
N ILE A 38 -7.44 -2.70 -5.21
CA ILE A 38 -7.56 -3.86 -4.31
C ILE A 38 -7.17 -3.47 -2.88
N ILE A 39 -6.07 -2.74 -2.72
CA ILE A 39 -5.60 -2.27 -1.40
C ILE A 39 -6.62 -1.29 -0.79
N LEU A 40 -7.17 -0.35 -1.57
CA LEU A 40 -8.19 0.58 -1.08
C LEU A 40 -9.45 -0.13 -0.61
N VAL A 41 -9.94 -1.13 -1.37
CA VAL A 41 -11.10 -1.92 -0.98
C VAL A 41 -10.82 -2.73 0.29
N ALA A 42 -9.62 -3.28 0.42
CA ALA A 42 -9.21 -3.99 1.62
C ALA A 42 -9.19 -3.07 2.84
N LEU A 43 -8.56 -1.89 2.73
CA LEU A 43 -8.54 -0.88 3.80
C LEU A 43 -9.94 -0.41 4.17
N TRP A 44 -10.80 -0.15 3.19
CA TRP A 44 -12.21 0.18 3.42
C TRP A 44 -12.92 -0.83 4.32
N LYS A 45 -12.73 -2.12 4.02
CA LYS A 45 -13.32 -3.20 4.83
C LYS A 45 -12.69 -3.31 6.22
N ILE A 46 -11.37 -3.18 6.32
CA ILE A 46 -10.64 -3.20 7.60
C ILE A 46 -11.15 -2.06 8.50
N PHE A 47 -11.29 -0.85 7.96
CA PHE A 47 -11.79 0.30 8.71
C PHE A 47 -13.24 0.09 9.17
N LYS A 48 -14.09 -0.45 8.30
CA LYS A 48 -15.47 -0.81 8.70
C LYS A 48 -15.51 -1.87 9.81
N LYS A 49 -14.65 -2.88 9.77
CA LYS A 49 -14.53 -3.88 10.84
C LYS A 49 -14.09 -3.25 12.18
N ALA A 50 -13.26 -2.23 12.12
CA ALA A 50 -12.82 -1.49 13.30
C ALA A 50 -13.80 -0.40 13.77
N GLY A 51 -15.00 -0.32 13.17
CA GLY A 51 -16.01 0.67 13.52
C GLY A 51 -15.74 2.07 12.97
N LYS A 52 -14.81 2.20 12.01
CA LYS A 52 -14.49 3.46 11.36
C LYS A 52 -15.23 3.62 10.02
N LYS A 53 -15.23 4.83 9.49
CA LYS A 53 -15.86 5.11 8.19
C LYS A 53 -14.94 4.64 7.07
N GLY A 54 -15.46 3.85 6.11
CA GLY A 54 -14.67 3.29 5.02
C GLY A 54 -14.04 4.34 4.11
N TRP A 55 -14.70 5.48 3.87
CA TRP A 55 -14.18 6.55 3.02
C TRP A 55 -12.87 7.18 3.55
N GLU A 56 -12.58 7.03 4.83
CA GLU A 56 -11.34 7.50 5.47
C GLU A 56 -10.11 6.81 4.87
N ALA A 57 -10.28 5.63 4.26
CA ALA A 57 -9.21 4.92 3.56
C ALA A 57 -8.74 5.62 2.27
N ILE A 58 -9.59 6.46 1.67
CA ILE A 58 -9.31 7.13 0.39
C ILE A 58 -8.37 8.32 0.57
N ILE A 59 -8.46 9.02 1.70
CA ILE A 59 -7.67 10.22 1.98
C ILE A 59 -6.32 9.78 2.59
N PRO A 60 -5.17 9.99 1.91
CA PRO A 60 -3.88 9.42 2.32
C PRO A 60 -3.47 9.74 3.75
N ILE A 61 -3.58 11.01 4.17
CA ILE A 61 -3.20 11.45 5.52
C ILE A 61 -4.18 10.90 6.55
N TYR A 62 -5.47 10.95 6.24
CA TYR A 62 -6.52 10.45 7.13
C TYR A 62 -6.45 8.94 7.29
N ASN A 63 -6.13 8.23 6.22
CA ASN A 63 -5.87 6.79 6.23
C ASN A 63 -4.78 6.42 7.25
N LEU A 64 -3.65 7.14 7.29
CA LEU A 64 -2.58 6.90 8.26
C LEU A 64 -3.03 7.18 9.69
N ILE A 65 -3.78 8.24 9.93
CA ILE A 65 -4.32 8.59 11.26
C ILE A 65 -5.22 7.47 11.76
N VAL A 66 -6.18 7.05 10.93
CA VAL A 66 -7.13 5.99 11.30
C VAL A 66 -6.42 4.65 11.47
N LEU A 67 -5.43 4.36 10.63
CA LEU A 67 -4.62 3.14 10.74
C LEU A 67 -3.86 3.09 12.07
N LEU A 68 -3.28 4.19 12.52
CA LEU A 68 -2.64 4.31 13.83
C LEU A 68 -3.65 4.11 14.96
N GLU A 69 -4.81 4.74 14.85
CA GLU A 69 -5.86 4.68 15.86
C GLU A 69 -6.41 3.24 16.03
N ILE A 70 -6.74 2.55 14.94
CA ILE A 70 -7.22 1.15 14.99
C ILE A 70 -6.13 0.17 15.41
N SER A 71 -4.85 0.50 15.20
CA SER A 71 -3.71 -0.27 15.73
C SER A 71 -3.49 -0.03 17.23
N GLY A 72 -4.18 0.96 17.81
CA GLY A 72 -4.04 1.35 19.21
C GLY A 72 -2.80 2.18 19.50
N LEU A 73 -2.18 2.74 18.46
CA LEU A 73 -1.03 3.64 18.57
C LEU A 73 -1.51 5.10 18.63
N PRO A 74 -0.81 5.97 19.39
CA PRO A 74 -1.17 7.37 19.45
C PRO A 74 -0.91 8.09 18.11
N THR A 75 -1.75 9.04 17.76
CA THR A 75 -1.71 9.76 16.48
C THR A 75 -0.44 10.58 16.28
N TRP A 76 0.30 10.94 17.34
CA TRP A 76 1.58 11.63 17.22
C TRP A 76 2.66 10.80 16.48
N TYR A 77 2.47 9.47 16.38
CA TYR A 77 3.29 8.62 15.52
C TYR A 77 3.28 9.05 14.05
N LEU A 78 2.29 9.83 13.63
CA LEU A 78 2.25 10.41 12.29
C LEU A 78 3.49 11.29 12.00
N VAL A 79 3.99 11.99 13.01
CA VAL A 79 5.23 12.79 12.89
C VAL A 79 6.44 11.89 12.62
N LEU A 80 6.47 10.70 13.21
CA LEU A 80 7.55 9.73 13.01
C LEU A 80 7.53 9.14 11.58
N TYR A 81 6.35 9.11 10.92
CA TYR A 81 6.27 8.71 9.52
C TYR A 81 7.00 9.67 8.57
N LEU A 82 7.22 10.94 8.97
CA LEU A 82 7.97 11.91 8.18
C LEU A 82 9.49 11.69 8.25
N ILE A 83 9.99 10.96 9.25
CA ILE A 83 11.42 10.70 9.41
C ILE A 83 11.78 9.39 8.68
N PRO A 84 12.60 9.42 7.60
CA PRO A 84 12.79 8.27 6.70
C PRO A 84 13.23 6.97 7.38
N LEU A 85 14.16 7.03 8.33
CA LEU A 85 14.66 5.84 9.04
C LEU A 85 13.69 5.35 10.11
N VAL A 86 13.02 6.27 10.80
CA VAL A 86 12.04 5.95 11.85
C VAL A 86 10.73 5.46 11.24
N ASN A 87 10.39 5.92 10.03
CA ASN A 87 9.22 5.48 9.27
C ASN A 87 9.18 3.95 9.13
N ILE A 88 10.29 3.32 8.80
CA ILE A 88 10.36 1.86 8.64
C ILE A 88 9.96 1.17 9.96
N TYR A 89 10.50 1.60 11.09
CA TYR A 89 10.15 1.05 12.39
C TYR A 89 8.66 1.24 12.73
N VAL A 90 8.15 2.45 12.52
CA VAL A 90 6.75 2.78 12.81
C VAL A 90 5.80 1.97 11.92
N MET A 91 6.16 1.77 10.66
CA MET A 91 5.38 0.95 9.73
C MET A 91 5.28 -0.50 10.22
N PHE A 92 6.39 -1.14 10.56
CA PHE A 92 6.39 -2.49 11.14
C PHE A 92 5.54 -2.57 12.39
N LYS A 93 5.73 -1.64 13.32
CA LYS A 93 4.97 -1.59 14.57
C LYS A 93 3.47 -1.43 14.33
N THR A 94 3.08 -0.54 13.42
CA THR A 94 1.67 -0.30 13.09
C THR A 94 1.01 -1.57 12.54
N TYR A 95 1.64 -2.26 11.60
CA TYR A 95 1.06 -3.48 11.01
C TYR A 95 1.08 -4.67 11.97
N ILE A 96 2.07 -4.80 12.84
CA ILE A 96 2.11 -5.82 13.89
C ILE A 96 0.98 -5.60 14.89
N GLU A 97 0.80 -4.37 15.39
CA GLU A 97 -0.28 -4.06 16.32
C GLU A 97 -1.66 -4.20 15.66
N LEU A 98 -1.79 -3.78 14.39
CA LEU A 98 -3.01 -4.00 13.62
C LEU A 98 -3.35 -5.49 13.51
N SER A 99 -2.38 -6.35 13.19
CA SER A 99 -2.62 -7.79 13.06
C SER A 99 -3.09 -8.41 14.37
N LYS A 100 -2.51 -8.02 15.50
CA LYS A 100 -2.91 -8.45 16.84
C LYS A 100 -4.35 -8.04 17.17
N LYS A 101 -4.78 -6.82 16.78
CA LYS A 101 -6.16 -6.35 16.97
C LYS A 101 -7.19 -7.19 16.22
N PHE A 102 -6.79 -7.84 15.14
CA PHE A 102 -7.61 -8.77 14.38
C PHE A 102 -7.40 -10.25 14.77
N GLY A 103 -6.70 -10.50 15.89
CA GLY A 103 -6.46 -11.86 16.40
C GLY A 103 -5.47 -12.67 15.54
N LYS A 104 -4.59 -12.00 14.80
CA LYS A 104 -3.51 -12.61 14.02
C LYS A 104 -2.18 -12.49 14.74
N ASP A 105 -1.21 -13.32 14.34
CA ASP A 105 0.12 -13.35 14.93
C ASP A 105 0.99 -12.15 14.50
N THR A 106 2.05 -11.92 15.25
CA THR A 106 3.09 -10.94 14.93
C THR A 106 3.71 -11.19 13.56
N LEU A 107 3.92 -12.47 13.19
CA LEU A 107 4.44 -12.85 11.89
C LEU A 107 3.54 -12.37 10.74
N PHE A 108 2.22 -12.46 10.92
CA PHE A 108 1.26 -11.95 9.93
C PHE A 108 1.40 -10.43 9.74
N GLY A 109 1.62 -9.68 10.83
CA GLY A 109 1.90 -8.24 10.78
C GLY A 109 3.18 -7.90 10.00
N VAL A 110 4.23 -8.69 10.18
CA VAL A 110 5.49 -8.54 9.41
C VAL A 110 5.25 -8.85 7.93
N LEU A 111 4.52 -9.91 7.62
CA LEU A 111 4.15 -10.26 6.24
C LEU A 111 3.29 -9.17 5.56
N MET A 112 2.46 -8.45 6.31
CA MET A 112 1.69 -7.31 5.78
C MET A 112 2.57 -6.17 5.27
N VAL A 113 3.79 -6.01 5.78
CA VAL A 113 4.74 -5.02 5.29
C VAL A 113 5.35 -5.44 3.95
N PHE A 114 5.71 -6.72 3.81
CA PHE A 114 6.35 -7.23 2.58
C PHE A 114 5.34 -7.58 1.48
N PHE A 115 4.18 -8.08 1.86
CA PHE A 115 3.14 -8.55 0.93
C PHE A 115 1.76 -7.94 1.25
N PRO A 116 1.63 -6.60 1.22
CA PRO A 116 0.36 -5.95 1.56
C PRO A 116 -0.77 -6.35 0.62
N ILE A 117 -0.45 -6.58 -0.66
CA ILE A 117 -1.42 -6.96 -1.69
C ILE A 117 -2.12 -8.32 -1.39
N ILE A 118 -1.48 -9.19 -0.65
CA ILE A 118 -2.02 -10.51 -0.26
C ILE A 118 -2.61 -10.45 1.14
N CYS A 119 -1.86 -9.92 2.11
CA CYS A 119 -2.23 -9.95 3.52
C CYS A 119 -3.39 -8.98 3.85
N MET A 120 -3.47 -7.82 3.21
CA MET A 120 -4.55 -6.85 3.41
C MET A 120 -5.91 -7.41 2.98
N PRO A 121 -6.08 -7.99 1.77
CA PRO A 121 -7.33 -8.65 1.41
C PRO A 121 -7.67 -9.83 2.32
N ILE A 122 -6.69 -10.64 2.73
CA ILE A 122 -6.92 -11.75 3.67
C ILE A 122 -7.52 -11.20 4.98
N LEU A 123 -6.96 -10.15 5.55
CA LEU A 123 -7.47 -9.52 6.77
C LEU A 123 -8.87 -8.91 6.56
N ALA A 124 -9.08 -8.28 5.41
CA ALA A 124 -10.34 -7.64 5.06
C ALA A 124 -11.49 -8.62 4.88
N PHE A 125 -11.24 -9.78 4.26
CA PHE A 125 -12.25 -10.78 3.89
C PHE A 125 -12.33 -11.96 4.86
N SER A 126 -11.34 -12.15 5.75
CA SER A 126 -11.40 -13.19 6.79
C SER A 126 -12.48 -12.86 7.82
N ASN A 127 -13.00 -13.89 8.51
CA ASN A 127 -13.99 -13.74 9.58
C ASN A 127 -13.38 -13.21 10.90
N CYS A 128 -12.23 -12.53 10.83
CA CYS A 128 -11.60 -11.93 12.00
C CYS A 128 -12.42 -10.76 12.52
N THR A 129 -12.65 -10.74 13.83
CA THR A 129 -13.31 -9.65 14.54
C THR A 129 -12.25 -8.69 15.10
N TYR A 130 -12.47 -7.39 14.96
CA TYR A 130 -11.63 -6.38 15.58
C TYR A 130 -11.81 -6.41 17.10
N LYS A 131 -10.70 -6.50 17.85
CA LYS A 131 -10.68 -6.42 19.30
C LYS A 131 -10.23 -5.05 19.73
N SER A 132 -11.06 -4.35 20.49
CA SER A 132 -10.70 -3.05 21.04
C SER A 132 -9.60 -3.18 22.10
N LYS A 133 -8.99 -2.05 22.47
CA LYS A 133 -7.90 -2.04 23.45
C LYS A 133 -8.31 -2.59 24.82
N ASP A 134 -9.59 -2.41 25.18
CA ASP A 134 -10.14 -2.83 26.46
C ASP A 134 -10.34 -4.35 26.53
N GLU A 135 -10.59 -5.01 25.41
CA GLU A 135 -10.74 -6.47 25.34
C GLU A 135 -9.40 -7.23 25.35
N VAL A 136 -8.33 -6.60 24.86
CA VAL A 136 -6.99 -7.22 24.85
C VAL A 136 -6.35 -7.22 26.26
N ASN A 137 -6.68 -6.24 27.10
CA ASN A 137 -6.12 -6.14 28.46
C ASN A 137 -6.86 -7.00 29.50
N ASN A 138 -7.98 -7.61 29.15
CA ASN A 138 -8.79 -8.47 30.04
C ASN A 138 -8.52 -9.98 29.82
N ILE A 139 -7.50 -10.32 29.07
CA ILE A 139 -7.01 -11.68 28.86
C ILE A 139 -5.66 -11.86 29.58
#